data_64cce234a72b82b90f619387987dd0b7
#
_entry.id   64cce234a72b82b90f619387987dd0b7
#
_cell.length_a   1.000
_cell.length_b   1.000
_cell.length_c   1.000
_cell.angle_alpha   90.00
_cell.angle_beta   90.00
_cell.angle_gamma   90.00
#
_symmetry.space_group_name_H-M   'P 1'
#
loop_
_entity.id
_entity.type
_entity.pdbx_description
1 polymer ?
#
loop_
_entity_poly.entity_id
_entity_poly.type
_entity_poly.pdbx_seq_one_letter_code
_entity_poly.pdbx_strand_id
1 'polypeptide(L)'
;MFKKLMSIFSNDIAIDLGTANTLVYKKNVGIVIDEPSVVAVSTDNKRIIAMGEDAKAMLGKNPEEVRVIKPLKDGVIADFQVTELMLRDLIFRAQRKKFLLKPRVLVCVPSGITEVEKRAVRDSSLHAGAREVHLVSEPVAAAIGADLPIDKPQGNLVMDIGGGTTEIAVISLSHIVVHSSIRVGGDKMDAAIVNYLRKKQNIYVGIQTAERVKMEIGSAYAMENEVSTEVRGRHIVTGYPVTIEVNSADIRDALSETVTLMIDAVKRLFEKTAPELAADIAQRGIILTGGGAKLKGLDQRLREAVDLPVYVMPESLTCVVKGSGRILDNLEEYREVLIKKIEN
;
A
#
# COMPACT_ATOMS: atom_id res chain seq x y z
N MET A 1 16.74 33.01 -0.41
CA MET A 1 17.58 32.81 0.80
C MET A 1 16.72 32.43 2.03
N PHE A 2 15.66 33.18 2.36
CA PHE A 2 14.75 32.91 3.51
C PHE A 2 14.07 31.52 3.46
N LYS A 3 13.57 31.08 2.29
CA LYS A 3 12.96 29.74 2.10
C LYS A 3 13.93 28.58 2.39
N LYS A 4 15.21 28.74 2.06
CA LYS A 4 16.26 27.73 2.30
C LYS A 4 16.64 27.65 3.78
N LEU A 5 16.61 28.79 4.50
CA LEU A 5 16.83 28.83 5.94
C LEU A 5 15.66 28.19 6.71
N MET A 6 14.42 28.44 6.28
CA MET A 6 13.20 27.83 6.87
C MET A 6 13.15 26.32 6.67
N SER A 7 13.75 25.77 5.58
CA SER A 7 13.77 24.32 5.35
C SER A 7 14.68 23.55 6.33
N ILE A 8 15.66 24.22 6.93
CA ILE A 8 16.56 23.64 7.95
C ILE A 8 15.81 23.46 9.28
N PHE A 9 14.79 24.28 9.53
CA PHE A 9 13.98 24.27 10.76
C PHE A 9 12.59 23.64 10.57
N SER A 10 12.23 23.21 9.35
CA SER A 10 10.96 22.55 9.10
C SER A 10 11.13 21.04 9.16
N ASN A 11 10.29 20.39 9.98
CA ASN A 11 10.18 18.94 10.01
C ASN A 11 9.22 18.46 8.91
N ASP A 12 9.60 18.69 7.66
CA ASP A 12 8.82 18.22 6.52
C ASP A 12 8.74 16.68 6.54
N ILE A 13 7.59 16.14 6.18
CA ILE A 13 7.32 14.71 6.23
C ILE A 13 6.72 14.24 4.91
N ALA A 14 7.00 12.99 4.55
CA ALA A 14 6.28 12.27 3.50
C ALA A 14 5.46 11.13 4.14
N ILE A 15 4.25 10.95 3.67
CA ILE A 15 3.30 9.95 4.17
C ILE A 15 2.91 9.05 3.02
N ASP A 16 3.22 7.77 3.16
CA ASP A 16 2.63 6.71 2.37
C ASP A 16 1.36 6.26 3.08
N LEU A 17 0.22 6.71 2.57
CA LEU A 17 -1.08 6.52 3.19
C LEU A 17 -1.75 5.25 2.66
N GLY A 18 -1.19 4.09 3.00
CA GLY A 18 -1.66 2.81 2.49
C GLY A 18 -2.90 2.25 3.18
N THR A 19 -3.65 1.39 2.49
CA THR A 19 -4.84 0.71 3.03
C THR A 19 -4.53 -0.23 4.21
N ALA A 20 -3.39 -0.93 4.14
CA ALA A 20 -2.98 -1.86 5.19
C ALA A 20 -2.08 -1.20 6.24
N ASN A 21 -1.03 -0.52 5.80
CA ASN A 21 -0.06 0.16 6.64
C ASN A 21 0.12 1.60 6.18
N THR A 22 0.39 2.48 7.12
CA THR A 22 0.81 3.86 6.87
C THR A 22 2.26 4.03 7.32
N LEU A 23 3.11 4.52 6.42
CA LEU A 23 4.51 4.81 6.70
C LEU A 23 4.77 6.31 6.64
N VAL A 24 5.58 6.82 7.56
CA VAL A 24 5.96 8.24 7.58
C VAL A 24 7.47 8.37 7.53
N TYR A 25 7.94 9.08 6.52
CA TYR A 25 9.32 9.53 6.38
C TYR A 25 9.45 10.96 6.87
N LYS A 26 10.47 11.21 7.66
CA LYS A 26 10.83 12.55 8.12
C LYS A 26 12.10 13.00 7.42
N LYS A 27 12.08 14.21 6.86
CA LYS A 27 13.20 14.81 6.15
C LYS A 27 14.50 14.75 6.96
N ASN A 28 15.59 14.29 6.33
CA ASN A 28 16.92 14.10 6.92
C ASN A 28 16.99 13.13 8.12
N VAL A 29 15.96 12.36 8.40
CA VAL A 29 15.93 11.38 9.50
C VAL A 29 15.68 9.96 8.98
N GLY A 30 14.79 9.79 8.00
CA GLY A 30 14.36 8.49 7.50
C GLY A 30 12.93 8.13 7.93
N ILE A 31 12.59 6.85 7.85
CA ILE A 31 11.28 6.33 8.27
C ILE A 31 11.17 6.42 9.79
N VAL A 32 10.14 7.10 10.29
CA VAL A 32 9.93 7.34 11.73
C VAL A 32 8.66 6.70 12.27
N ILE A 33 7.74 6.30 11.38
CA ILE A 33 6.51 5.57 11.71
C ILE A 33 6.30 4.51 10.63
N ASP A 34 5.95 3.30 11.05
CA ASP A 34 5.48 2.19 10.22
C ASP A 34 4.45 1.43 11.06
N GLU A 35 3.19 1.58 10.73
CA GLU A 35 2.10 1.00 11.53
C GLU A 35 0.86 0.70 10.69
N PRO A 36 0.02 -0.25 11.12
CA PRO A 36 -1.25 -0.54 10.48
C PRO A 36 -2.15 0.69 10.37
N SER A 37 -2.82 0.86 9.23
CA SER A 37 -3.83 1.90 8.98
C SER A 37 -5.16 1.54 9.65
N VAL A 38 -5.14 1.42 10.97
CA VAL A 38 -6.30 1.03 11.79
C VAL A 38 -6.44 2.00 12.96
N VAL A 39 -7.67 2.42 13.22
CA VAL A 39 -8.01 3.34 14.30
C VAL A 39 -9.18 2.78 15.11
N ALA A 40 -9.04 2.72 16.42
CA ALA A 40 -10.12 2.43 17.36
C ALA A 40 -10.66 3.74 17.94
N VAL A 41 -11.95 3.95 17.79
CA VAL A 41 -12.66 5.15 18.29
C VAL A 41 -13.80 4.77 19.22
N SER A 42 -14.08 5.64 20.18
CA SER A 42 -15.30 5.54 20.99
C SER A 42 -16.54 5.81 20.13
N THR A 43 -17.59 5.01 20.29
CA THR A 43 -18.87 5.21 19.60
C THR A 43 -19.57 6.48 20.04
N ASP A 44 -19.44 6.91 21.32
CA ASP A 44 -20.15 8.04 21.90
C ASP A 44 -19.61 9.39 21.41
N ASN A 45 -18.29 9.58 21.44
CA ASN A 45 -17.66 10.91 21.22
C ASN A 45 -16.61 10.91 20.12
N LYS A 46 -16.43 9.80 19.39
CA LYS A 46 -15.44 9.62 18.31
C LYS A 46 -13.99 9.92 18.72
N ARG A 47 -13.68 9.84 20.01
CA ARG A 47 -12.30 9.98 20.48
C ARG A 47 -11.48 8.78 20.07
N ILE A 48 -10.24 9.01 19.67
CA ILE A 48 -9.27 7.93 19.43
C ILE A 48 -8.99 7.23 20.75
N ILE A 49 -9.14 5.91 20.76
CA ILE A 49 -8.80 5.01 21.87
C ILE A 49 -7.45 4.38 21.63
N ALA A 50 -7.20 3.93 20.38
CA ALA A 50 -5.94 3.32 19.95
C ALA A 50 -5.72 3.55 18.45
N MET A 51 -4.47 3.41 18.00
CA MET A 51 -4.07 3.46 16.60
C MET A 51 -3.00 2.40 16.31
N GLY A 52 -2.81 2.10 15.04
CA GLY A 52 -1.76 1.19 14.58
C GLY A 52 -1.95 -0.22 15.12
N GLU A 53 -0.89 -0.81 15.65
CA GLU A 53 -0.88 -2.20 16.15
C GLU A 53 -1.90 -2.41 17.30
N ASP A 54 -2.01 -1.46 18.22
CA ASP A 54 -2.95 -1.56 19.34
C ASP A 54 -4.40 -1.61 18.84
N ALA A 55 -4.75 -0.79 17.87
CA ALA A 55 -6.08 -0.82 17.25
C ALA A 55 -6.29 -2.10 16.41
N LYS A 56 -5.27 -2.55 15.68
CA LYS A 56 -5.31 -3.81 14.91
C LYS A 56 -5.57 -5.02 15.83
N ALA A 57 -4.96 -5.04 17.00
CA ALA A 57 -5.17 -6.11 17.98
C ALA A 57 -6.62 -6.20 18.50
N MET A 58 -7.39 -5.09 18.43
CA MET A 58 -8.79 -5.02 18.84
C MET A 58 -9.76 -5.53 17.75
N LEU A 59 -9.33 -5.69 16.50
CA LEU A 59 -10.19 -6.13 15.39
C LEU A 59 -10.86 -7.48 15.72
N GLY A 60 -12.21 -7.49 15.69
CA GLY A 60 -13.00 -8.68 15.98
C GLY A 60 -13.08 -9.07 17.47
N LYS A 61 -12.53 -8.25 18.37
CA LYS A 61 -12.52 -8.45 19.83
C LYS A 61 -13.05 -7.24 20.60
N ASN A 62 -13.42 -6.19 19.90
CA ASN A 62 -13.87 -4.93 20.51
C ASN A 62 -15.29 -5.04 21.06
N PRO A 63 -15.58 -4.40 22.22
CA PRO A 63 -16.95 -4.25 22.74
C PRO A 63 -17.74 -3.23 21.90
N GLU A 64 -19.05 -3.11 22.16
CA GLU A 64 -19.95 -2.25 21.37
C GLU A 64 -19.61 -0.75 21.49
N GLU A 65 -19.01 -0.33 22.60
CA GLU A 65 -18.58 1.06 22.83
C GLU A 65 -17.33 1.46 22.03
N VAL A 66 -16.66 0.48 21.40
CA VAL A 66 -15.43 0.68 20.63
C VAL A 66 -15.63 0.26 19.19
N ARG A 67 -15.45 1.17 18.26
CA ARG A 67 -15.49 0.89 16.83
C ARG A 67 -14.08 0.89 16.27
N VAL A 68 -13.66 -0.25 15.70
CA VAL A 68 -12.36 -0.37 15.01
C VAL A 68 -12.56 -0.17 13.52
N ILE A 69 -11.86 0.80 12.95
CA ILE A 69 -12.06 1.29 11.59
C ILE A 69 -10.75 1.23 10.82
N LYS A 70 -10.79 0.74 9.58
CA LYS A 70 -9.78 1.03 8.55
C LYS A 70 -10.23 2.29 7.82
N PRO A 71 -9.57 3.45 8.03
CA PRO A 71 -10.01 4.72 7.44
C PRO A 71 -9.79 4.79 5.94
N LEU A 72 -8.95 3.90 5.42
CA LEU A 72 -8.68 3.71 4.00
C LEU A 72 -9.17 2.33 3.56
N LYS A 73 -9.78 2.27 2.37
CA LYS A 73 -10.23 1.04 1.76
C LYS A 73 -10.06 1.13 0.25
N ASP A 74 -9.53 0.05 -0.34
CA ASP A 74 -9.34 -0.03 -1.79
C ASP A 74 -8.58 1.19 -2.38
N GLY A 75 -7.58 1.71 -1.64
CA GLY A 75 -6.74 2.84 -2.03
C GLY A 75 -7.38 4.22 -1.84
N VAL A 76 -8.60 4.33 -1.29
CA VAL A 76 -9.30 5.61 -1.12
C VAL A 76 -9.72 5.83 0.34
N ILE A 77 -10.00 7.10 0.68
CA ILE A 77 -10.52 7.47 1.99
C ILE A 77 -11.96 6.95 2.12
N ALA A 78 -12.17 6.03 3.06
CA ALA A 78 -13.48 5.49 3.39
C ALA A 78 -14.18 6.28 4.52
N ASP A 79 -13.41 6.87 5.43
CA ASP A 79 -13.90 7.72 6.52
C ASP A 79 -13.02 8.97 6.68
N PHE A 80 -13.52 10.12 6.22
CA PHE A 80 -12.78 11.39 6.24
C PHE A 80 -12.43 11.87 7.64
N GLN A 81 -13.37 11.74 8.60
CA GLN A 81 -13.16 12.22 9.96
C GLN A 81 -12.07 11.40 10.66
N VAL A 82 -12.13 10.07 10.50
CA VAL A 82 -11.13 9.19 11.11
C VAL A 82 -9.78 9.32 10.41
N THR A 83 -9.75 9.52 9.08
CA THR A 83 -8.50 9.81 8.34
C THR A 83 -7.85 11.10 8.81
N GLU A 84 -8.63 12.18 9.00
CA GLU A 84 -8.11 13.45 9.51
C GLU A 84 -7.53 13.29 10.92
N LEU A 85 -8.21 12.55 11.81
CA LEU A 85 -7.72 12.25 13.15
C LEU A 85 -6.42 11.45 13.11
N MET A 86 -6.34 10.44 12.23
CA MET A 86 -5.14 9.63 12.04
C MET A 86 -3.98 10.48 11.53
N LEU A 87 -4.19 11.28 10.48
CA LEU A 87 -3.17 12.19 9.94
C LEU A 87 -2.67 13.19 10.98
N ARG A 88 -3.57 13.74 11.80
CA ARG A 88 -3.21 14.68 12.88
C ARG A 88 -2.28 14.01 13.90
N ASP A 89 -2.58 12.80 14.31
CA ASP A 89 -1.74 12.06 15.24
C ASP A 89 -0.38 11.69 14.62
N LEU A 90 -0.37 11.20 13.36
CA LEU A 90 0.86 10.90 12.64
C LEU A 90 1.77 12.12 12.50
N ILE A 91 1.22 13.26 12.09
CA ILE A 91 1.96 14.54 11.99
C ILE A 91 2.51 14.94 13.35
N PHE A 92 1.70 14.84 14.41
CA PHE A 92 2.12 15.20 15.77
C PHE A 92 3.27 14.31 16.27
N ARG A 93 3.15 12.98 16.12
CA ARG A 93 4.20 12.03 16.54
C ARG A 93 5.48 12.16 15.71
N ALA A 94 5.39 12.37 14.40
CA ALA A 94 6.55 12.58 13.55
C ALA A 94 7.36 13.83 13.92
N GLN A 95 6.72 14.85 14.47
CA GLN A 95 7.39 16.10 14.85
C GLN A 95 8.19 16.00 16.16
N ARG A 96 7.89 15.11 17.09
CA ARG A 96 8.52 14.85 18.41
C ARG A 96 8.80 16.09 19.31
N LYS A 97 8.72 17.33 18.82
CA LYS A 97 8.89 18.59 19.56
C LYS A 97 7.92 19.62 19.03
N LYS A 98 7.43 20.52 19.87
CA LYS A 98 6.63 21.69 19.46
C LYS A 98 7.53 22.61 18.60
N PHE A 99 7.50 22.42 17.28
CA PHE A 99 8.16 23.35 16.37
C PHE A 99 7.28 24.54 16.08
N LEU A 100 7.93 25.70 15.92
CA LEU A 100 7.28 26.98 15.57
C LEU A 100 6.63 26.96 14.17
N LEU A 101 7.04 26.02 13.30
CA LEU A 101 6.59 25.95 11.92
C LEU A 101 5.88 24.61 11.64
N LYS A 102 4.67 24.71 11.11
CA LYS A 102 3.92 23.56 10.57
C LYS A 102 4.70 22.92 9.42
N PRO A 103 4.66 21.57 9.25
CA PRO A 103 5.43 20.88 8.20
C PRO A 103 4.81 21.07 6.82
N ARG A 104 5.62 20.95 5.76
CA ARG A 104 5.15 20.50 4.46
C ARG A 104 4.92 19.01 4.53
N VAL A 105 3.86 18.54 3.88
CA VAL A 105 3.50 17.14 3.83
C VAL A 105 3.43 16.71 2.37
N LEU A 106 4.18 15.69 2.00
CA LEU A 106 4.06 14.98 0.74
C LEU A 106 3.24 13.72 0.99
N VAL A 107 2.14 13.51 0.25
CA VAL A 107 1.29 12.32 0.41
C VAL A 107 1.31 11.52 -0.88
N CYS A 108 1.53 10.21 -0.76
CA CYS A 108 1.38 9.27 -1.86
C CYS A 108 -0.10 8.96 -2.07
N VAL A 109 -0.49 8.86 -3.33
CA VAL A 109 -1.85 8.54 -3.74
C VAL A 109 -1.85 7.57 -4.92
N PRO A 110 -2.86 6.72 -5.06
CA PRO A 110 -3.00 5.83 -6.21
C PRO A 110 -3.02 6.59 -7.55
N SER A 111 -2.55 5.95 -8.61
CA SER A 111 -2.49 6.57 -9.95
C SER A 111 -3.88 6.88 -10.53
N GLY A 112 -4.88 6.06 -10.19
CA GLY A 112 -6.27 6.21 -10.64
C GLY A 112 -7.16 7.11 -9.77
N ILE A 113 -6.58 7.86 -8.81
CA ILE A 113 -7.34 8.72 -7.89
C ILE A 113 -8.08 9.85 -8.60
N THR A 114 -9.34 10.06 -8.26
CA THR A 114 -10.18 11.15 -8.79
C THR A 114 -9.79 12.51 -8.22
N GLU A 115 -10.18 13.59 -8.89
CA GLU A 115 -9.92 14.96 -8.41
C GLU A 115 -10.59 15.25 -7.05
N VAL A 116 -11.77 14.67 -6.83
CA VAL A 116 -12.48 14.79 -5.53
C VAL A 116 -11.67 14.12 -4.41
N GLU A 117 -11.15 12.93 -4.66
CA GLU A 117 -10.32 12.19 -3.70
C GLU A 117 -8.97 12.89 -3.45
N LYS A 118 -8.32 13.42 -4.49
CA LYS A 118 -7.09 14.25 -4.35
C LYS A 118 -7.35 15.47 -3.46
N ARG A 119 -8.45 16.16 -3.69
CA ARG A 119 -8.87 17.30 -2.87
C ARG A 119 -9.11 16.87 -1.42
N ALA A 120 -9.78 15.75 -1.21
CA ALA A 120 -10.06 15.20 0.11
C ALA A 120 -8.77 14.90 0.90
N VAL A 121 -7.78 14.22 0.28
CA VAL A 121 -6.47 13.96 0.89
C VAL A 121 -5.76 15.26 1.25
N ARG A 122 -5.78 16.25 0.35
CA ARG A 122 -5.15 17.55 0.58
C ARG A 122 -5.81 18.29 1.75
N ASP A 123 -7.14 18.39 1.75
CA ASP A 123 -7.89 19.11 2.77
C ASP A 123 -7.75 18.43 4.13
N SER A 124 -7.84 17.11 4.21
CA SER A 124 -7.60 16.35 5.45
C SER A 124 -6.19 16.60 6.01
N SER A 125 -5.17 16.64 5.13
CA SER A 125 -3.78 16.91 5.55
C SER A 125 -3.60 18.35 6.04
N LEU A 126 -4.24 19.34 5.40
CA LEU A 126 -4.20 20.75 5.86
C LEU A 126 -4.90 20.91 7.20
N HIS A 127 -6.10 20.32 7.37
CA HIS A 127 -6.84 20.32 8.65
C HIS A 127 -6.07 19.60 9.75
N ALA A 128 -5.35 18.54 9.42
CA ALA A 128 -4.48 17.82 10.34
C ALA A 128 -3.25 18.63 10.80
N GLY A 129 -2.97 19.78 10.18
CA GLY A 129 -1.93 20.70 10.62
C GLY A 129 -0.76 20.90 9.65
N ALA A 130 -0.82 20.40 8.44
CA ALA A 130 0.14 20.72 7.39
C ALA A 130 0.03 22.22 7.00
N ARG A 131 1.18 22.85 6.66
CA ARG A 131 1.17 24.22 6.07
C ARG A 131 1.05 24.19 4.55
N GLU A 132 1.54 23.12 3.94
CA GLU A 132 1.56 22.90 2.49
C GLU A 132 1.49 21.41 2.22
N VAL A 133 0.71 21.01 1.21
CA VAL A 133 0.52 19.60 0.83
C VAL A 133 0.87 19.43 -0.63
N HIS A 134 1.76 18.47 -0.90
CA HIS A 134 2.09 17.97 -2.22
C HIS A 134 1.56 16.55 -2.35
N LEU A 135 1.18 16.17 -3.56
CA LEU A 135 0.75 14.81 -3.88
C LEU A 135 1.70 14.21 -4.91
N VAL A 136 1.97 12.93 -4.78
CA VAL A 136 2.73 12.14 -5.76
C VAL A 136 2.02 10.80 -5.98
N SER A 137 2.10 10.28 -7.20
CA SER A 137 1.55 8.95 -7.52
C SER A 137 2.39 7.84 -6.89
N GLU A 138 1.74 6.85 -6.27
CA GLU A 138 2.40 5.68 -5.63
C GLU A 138 3.39 4.98 -6.56
N PRO A 139 3.05 4.60 -7.82
CA PRO A 139 4.01 3.92 -8.69
C PRO A 139 5.21 4.79 -9.06
N VAL A 140 5.07 6.13 -9.14
CA VAL A 140 6.21 7.02 -9.38
C VAL A 140 7.12 7.07 -8.14
N ALA A 141 6.53 7.19 -6.97
CA ALA A 141 7.29 7.13 -5.72
C ALA A 141 7.99 5.77 -5.56
N ALA A 142 7.29 4.65 -5.86
CA ALA A 142 7.86 3.32 -5.86
C ALA A 142 9.05 3.18 -6.81
N ALA A 143 8.93 3.72 -8.04
CA ALA A 143 10.02 3.71 -9.03
C ALA A 143 11.25 4.47 -8.56
N ILE A 144 11.07 5.66 -7.98
CA ILE A 144 12.15 6.46 -7.38
C ILE A 144 12.77 5.71 -6.19
N GLY A 145 11.94 5.09 -5.35
CA GLY A 145 12.40 4.28 -4.22
C GLY A 145 13.20 3.04 -4.63
N ALA A 146 12.88 2.48 -5.81
CA ALA A 146 13.56 1.36 -6.43
C ALA A 146 14.80 1.76 -7.27
N ASP A 147 15.21 3.03 -7.23
CA ASP A 147 16.35 3.55 -7.99
C ASP A 147 16.23 3.41 -9.52
N LEU A 148 15.00 3.42 -10.07
CA LEU A 148 14.80 3.33 -11.50
C LEU A 148 15.10 4.67 -12.18
N PRO A 149 15.72 4.67 -13.37
CA PRO A 149 16.06 5.88 -14.12
C PRO A 149 14.83 6.44 -14.86
N ILE A 150 13.85 6.93 -14.10
CA ILE A 150 12.58 7.41 -14.64
C ILE A 150 12.69 8.70 -15.45
N ASP A 151 13.76 9.46 -15.27
CA ASP A 151 14.10 10.69 -16.00
C ASP A 151 14.55 10.44 -17.45
N LYS A 152 14.92 9.20 -17.76
CA LYS A 152 15.41 8.81 -19.09
C LYS A 152 14.24 8.51 -20.04
N PRO A 153 14.47 8.63 -21.39
CA PRO A 153 13.51 8.22 -22.42
C PRO A 153 13.52 6.68 -22.57
N GLN A 154 13.13 5.97 -21.51
CA GLN A 154 13.14 4.52 -21.40
C GLN A 154 11.90 4.03 -20.65
N GLY A 155 11.34 2.91 -21.07
CA GLY A 155 10.21 2.27 -20.39
C GLY A 155 10.64 1.63 -19.07
N ASN A 156 10.09 2.07 -17.94
CA ASN A 156 10.24 1.44 -16.64
C ASN A 156 8.87 0.98 -16.18
N LEU A 157 8.69 -0.32 -15.97
CA LEU A 157 7.42 -0.87 -15.47
C LEU A 157 7.54 -1.23 -14.00
N VAL A 158 6.69 -0.60 -13.20
CA VAL A 158 6.54 -0.88 -11.77
C VAL A 158 5.15 -1.44 -11.50
N MET A 159 5.10 -2.47 -10.67
CA MET A 159 3.87 -3.04 -10.13
C MET A 159 3.95 -2.99 -8.61
N ASP A 160 3.21 -2.07 -8.01
CA ASP A 160 3.11 -1.90 -6.57
C ASP A 160 1.88 -2.62 -6.05
N ILE A 161 2.08 -3.63 -5.19
CA ILE A 161 1.02 -4.49 -4.68
C ILE A 161 0.80 -4.16 -3.21
N GLY A 162 -0.15 -3.27 -2.96
CA GLY A 162 -0.53 -2.81 -1.63
C GLY A 162 -1.52 -3.73 -0.91
N GLY A 163 -2.08 -3.21 0.18
CA GLY A 163 -3.14 -3.90 0.91
C GLY A 163 -4.48 -3.87 0.18
N GLY A 164 -4.88 -2.71 -0.35
CA GLY A 164 -6.18 -2.51 -1.02
C GLY A 164 -6.11 -2.57 -2.53
N THR A 165 -5.00 -2.14 -3.14
CA THR A 165 -4.84 -1.96 -4.57
C THR A 165 -3.58 -2.62 -5.10
N THR A 166 -3.56 -2.87 -6.40
CA THR A 166 -2.35 -3.10 -7.19
C THR A 166 -2.27 -2.00 -8.25
N GLU A 167 -1.20 -1.22 -8.17
CA GLU A 167 -0.88 -0.12 -9.08
C GLU A 167 0.18 -0.59 -10.07
N ILE A 168 -0.11 -0.48 -11.36
CA ILE A 168 0.82 -0.87 -12.42
C ILE A 168 1.04 0.34 -13.31
N ALA A 169 2.29 0.75 -13.53
CA ALA A 169 2.58 1.90 -14.37
C ALA A 169 3.83 1.71 -15.21
N VAL A 170 3.76 2.16 -16.46
CA VAL A 170 4.91 2.42 -17.32
C VAL A 170 5.30 3.87 -17.18
N ILE A 171 6.53 4.11 -16.77
CA ILE A 171 7.07 5.44 -16.48
C ILE A 171 8.24 5.72 -17.41
N SER A 172 8.24 6.90 -18.03
CA SER A 172 9.31 7.41 -18.89
C SER A 172 9.34 8.92 -18.80
N LEU A 173 10.54 9.54 -18.89
CA LEU A 173 10.73 10.99 -18.83
C LEU A 173 9.99 11.64 -17.63
N SER A 174 10.08 11.01 -16.46
CA SER A 174 9.43 11.43 -15.20
C SER A 174 7.91 11.45 -15.22
N HIS A 175 7.26 10.89 -16.25
CA HIS A 175 5.80 10.85 -16.38
C HIS A 175 5.27 9.42 -16.48
N ILE A 176 4.06 9.21 -15.97
CA ILE A 176 3.31 7.99 -16.24
C ILE A 176 2.77 8.04 -17.66
N VAL A 177 3.20 7.08 -18.50
CA VAL A 177 2.74 6.97 -19.89
C VAL A 177 1.47 6.12 -19.97
N VAL A 178 1.47 4.98 -19.29
CA VAL A 178 0.31 4.08 -19.19
C VAL A 178 0.20 3.61 -17.76
N HIS A 179 -1.01 3.52 -17.23
CA HIS A 179 -1.24 2.93 -15.92
C HIS A 179 -2.50 2.08 -15.86
N SER A 180 -2.53 1.21 -14.86
CA SER A 180 -3.70 0.42 -14.48
C SER A 180 -3.73 0.33 -12.96
N SER A 181 -4.86 0.68 -12.36
CA SER A 181 -5.13 0.52 -10.94
C SER A 181 -6.25 -0.49 -10.78
N ILE A 182 -6.03 -1.53 -10.01
CA ILE A 182 -7.05 -2.54 -9.70
C ILE A 182 -7.24 -2.64 -8.19
N ARG A 183 -8.49 -2.77 -7.75
CA ARG A 183 -8.84 -2.95 -6.33
C ARG A 183 -8.64 -4.40 -5.89
N VAL A 184 -7.43 -4.87 -6.08
CA VAL A 184 -6.95 -6.22 -5.75
C VAL A 184 -5.60 -6.06 -5.06
N GLY A 185 -5.50 -6.52 -3.83
CA GLY A 185 -4.30 -6.46 -3.00
C GLY A 185 -4.37 -7.45 -1.85
N GLY A 186 -3.60 -7.22 -0.81
CA GLY A 186 -3.51 -8.10 0.37
C GLY A 186 -4.84 -8.39 1.03
N ASP A 187 -5.73 -7.40 1.15
CA ASP A 187 -7.06 -7.56 1.77
C ASP A 187 -7.96 -8.50 0.96
N LYS A 188 -7.87 -8.48 -0.38
CA LYS A 188 -8.59 -9.43 -1.24
C LYS A 188 -8.03 -10.84 -1.13
N MET A 189 -6.73 -10.98 -1.00
CA MET A 189 -6.08 -12.26 -0.73
C MET A 189 -6.57 -12.86 0.60
N ASP A 190 -6.62 -12.05 1.66
CA ASP A 190 -7.11 -12.48 2.97
C ASP A 190 -8.59 -12.91 2.91
N ALA A 191 -9.42 -12.14 2.23
CA ALA A 191 -10.82 -12.47 2.02
C ALA A 191 -11.01 -13.76 1.21
N ALA A 192 -10.15 -14.00 0.21
CA ALA A 192 -10.16 -15.24 -0.58
C ALA A 192 -9.83 -16.46 0.29
N ILE A 193 -8.85 -16.35 1.19
CA ILE A 193 -8.51 -17.41 2.15
C ILE A 193 -9.67 -17.68 3.12
N VAL A 194 -10.29 -16.63 3.70
CA VAL A 194 -11.48 -16.79 4.55
C VAL A 194 -12.59 -17.56 3.81
N ASN A 195 -12.86 -17.16 2.56
CA ASN A 195 -13.89 -17.79 1.74
C ASN A 195 -13.55 -19.25 1.39
N TYR A 196 -12.30 -19.55 1.07
CA TYR A 196 -11.83 -20.90 0.77
C TYR A 196 -12.01 -21.81 1.98
N LEU A 197 -11.50 -21.42 3.15
CA LEU A 197 -11.62 -22.20 4.38
C LEU A 197 -13.07 -22.41 4.78
N ARG A 198 -13.90 -21.39 4.59
CA ARG A 198 -15.35 -21.49 4.83
C ARG A 198 -16.02 -22.51 3.91
N LYS A 199 -15.70 -22.49 2.62
CA LYS A 199 -16.38 -23.36 1.62
C LYS A 199 -15.85 -24.78 1.59
N LYS A 200 -14.52 -24.94 1.73
CA LYS A 200 -13.84 -26.23 1.55
C LYS A 200 -13.65 -27.00 2.86
N GLN A 201 -13.42 -26.27 3.96
CA GLN A 201 -13.06 -26.85 5.26
C GLN A 201 -14.16 -26.67 6.31
N ASN A 202 -15.29 -26.02 5.97
CA ASN A 202 -16.39 -25.71 6.90
C ASN A 202 -15.94 -24.96 8.18
N ILE A 203 -14.89 -24.16 8.08
CA ILE A 203 -14.40 -23.37 9.20
C ILE A 203 -14.53 -21.87 8.88
N TYR A 204 -15.01 -21.09 9.85
CA TYR A 204 -15.01 -19.64 9.81
C TYR A 204 -13.85 -19.09 10.61
N VAL A 205 -12.98 -18.33 9.95
CA VAL A 205 -11.80 -17.69 10.54
C VAL A 205 -11.90 -16.17 10.42
N GLY A 206 -11.26 -15.46 11.34
CA GLY A 206 -11.16 -14.00 11.26
C GLY A 206 -10.11 -13.57 10.20
N ILE A 207 -10.24 -12.34 9.71
CA ILE A 207 -9.35 -11.78 8.68
C ILE A 207 -7.88 -11.76 9.14
N GLN A 208 -7.60 -11.50 10.42
CA GLN A 208 -6.24 -11.53 10.97
C GLN A 208 -5.62 -12.94 10.91
N THR A 209 -6.44 -13.97 11.09
CA THR A 209 -5.98 -15.36 10.95
C THR A 209 -5.64 -15.66 9.51
N ALA A 210 -6.47 -15.21 8.56
CA ALA A 210 -6.22 -15.36 7.12
C ALA A 210 -4.96 -14.60 6.68
N GLU A 211 -4.75 -13.36 7.15
CA GLU A 211 -3.52 -12.58 6.92
C GLU A 211 -2.28 -13.33 7.42
N ARG A 212 -2.33 -13.86 8.64
CA ARG A 212 -1.24 -14.68 9.20
C ARG A 212 -0.94 -15.90 8.32
N VAL A 213 -1.95 -16.65 7.96
CA VAL A 213 -1.81 -17.85 7.10
C VAL A 213 -1.23 -17.49 5.74
N LYS A 214 -1.70 -16.40 5.12
CA LYS A 214 -1.14 -15.88 3.86
C LYS A 214 0.35 -15.59 3.98
N MET A 215 0.76 -14.90 5.05
CA MET A 215 2.16 -14.52 5.26
C MET A 215 3.06 -15.72 5.57
N GLU A 216 2.54 -16.72 6.27
CA GLU A 216 3.27 -17.89 6.74
C GLU A 216 3.48 -18.93 5.63
N ILE A 217 2.39 -19.33 4.97
CA ILE A 217 2.38 -20.42 4.01
C ILE A 217 1.83 -20.07 2.62
N GLY A 218 1.42 -18.81 2.38
CA GLY A 218 0.88 -18.38 1.09
C GLY A 218 1.90 -18.46 -0.03
N SER A 219 1.46 -18.94 -1.19
CA SER A 219 2.28 -18.94 -2.41
C SER A 219 1.40 -18.73 -3.65
N ALA A 220 1.99 -18.15 -4.69
CA ALA A 220 1.36 -17.99 -6.01
C ALA A 220 1.82 -19.07 -7.00
N TYR A 221 2.83 -19.87 -6.65
CA TYR A 221 3.45 -20.88 -7.47
C TYR A 221 3.71 -22.17 -6.67
N ALA A 222 3.78 -23.31 -7.35
CA ALA A 222 4.05 -24.60 -6.71
C ALA A 222 5.41 -24.56 -6.00
N MET A 223 5.44 -25.08 -4.77
CA MET A 223 6.66 -25.17 -3.99
C MET A 223 7.23 -26.57 -4.07
N GLU A 224 8.57 -26.72 -4.03
CA GLU A 224 9.20 -28.04 -3.99
C GLU A 224 8.77 -28.85 -2.76
N ASN A 225 8.62 -28.17 -1.63
CA ASN A 225 8.12 -28.75 -0.39
C ASN A 225 6.93 -27.90 0.08
N GLU A 226 5.75 -28.46 0.03
CA GLU A 226 4.56 -27.82 0.58
C GLU A 226 4.68 -27.79 2.11
N VAL A 227 4.21 -26.70 2.72
CA VAL A 227 4.26 -26.47 4.16
C VAL A 227 2.85 -26.36 4.72
N SER A 228 2.68 -26.72 5.98
CA SER A 228 1.38 -26.66 6.66
C SER A 228 1.44 -25.78 7.90
N THR A 229 0.28 -25.28 8.32
CA THR A 229 0.09 -24.55 9.57
C THR A 229 -1.26 -24.88 10.20
N GLU A 230 -1.32 -24.75 11.53
CA GLU A 230 -2.59 -24.87 12.27
C GLU A 230 -3.42 -23.60 12.14
N VAL A 231 -4.69 -23.77 11.88
CA VAL A 231 -5.69 -22.70 11.80
C VAL A 231 -6.81 -22.97 12.79
N ARG A 232 -7.04 -21.99 13.67
CA ARG A 232 -8.12 -22.03 14.65
C ARG A 232 -9.29 -21.15 14.20
N GLY A 233 -10.48 -21.69 14.31
CA GLY A 233 -11.69 -20.97 13.93
C GLY A 233 -12.93 -21.59 14.57
N ARG A 234 -14.09 -21.26 14.00
CA ARG A 234 -15.38 -21.80 14.43
C ARG A 234 -15.95 -22.68 13.33
N HIS A 235 -16.31 -23.91 13.64
CA HIS A 235 -16.99 -24.80 12.71
C HIS A 235 -18.37 -24.24 12.35
N ILE A 236 -18.67 -24.16 11.05
CA ILE A 236 -19.86 -23.42 10.57
C ILE A 236 -21.16 -24.10 11.02
N VAL A 237 -21.21 -25.44 10.97
CA VAL A 237 -22.46 -26.19 11.28
C VAL A 237 -22.69 -26.31 12.77
N THR A 238 -21.64 -26.67 13.55
CA THR A 238 -21.78 -26.92 14.98
C THR A 238 -21.62 -25.69 15.85
N GLY A 239 -20.98 -24.63 15.34
CA GLY A 239 -20.68 -23.42 16.10
C GLY A 239 -19.48 -23.54 17.06
N TYR A 240 -18.93 -24.74 17.26
CA TYR A 240 -17.86 -24.98 18.22
C TYR A 240 -16.49 -24.52 17.69
N PRO A 241 -15.56 -24.14 18.57
CA PRO A 241 -14.16 -23.93 18.21
C PRO A 241 -13.55 -25.21 17.61
N VAL A 242 -12.75 -25.06 16.57
CA VAL A 242 -12.06 -26.16 15.91
C VAL A 242 -10.67 -25.71 15.47
N THR A 243 -9.72 -26.64 15.49
CA THR A 243 -8.38 -26.47 14.89
C THR A 243 -8.26 -27.43 13.73
N ILE A 244 -7.79 -26.94 12.61
CA ILE A 244 -7.49 -27.72 11.41
C ILE A 244 -6.08 -27.46 10.95
N GLU A 245 -5.49 -28.42 10.23
CA GLU A 245 -4.27 -28.22 9.49
C GLU A 245 -4.60 -27.77 8.07
N VAL A 246 -3.88 -26.76 7.56
CA VAL A 246 -4.03 -26.21 6.22
C VAL A 246 -2.67 -26.17 5.57
N ASN A 247 -2.55 -26.58 4.31
CA ASN A 247 -1.28 -26.60 3.59
C ASN A 247 -1.18 -25.45 2.56
N SER A 248 0.04 -25.21 2.10
CA SER A 248 0.33 -24.12 1.14
C SER A 248 -0.31 -24.34 -0.24
N ALA A 249 -0.61 -25.57 -0.65
CA ALA A 249 -1.32 -25.86 -1.88
C ALA A 249 -2.79 -25.40 -1.78
N ASP A 250 -3.46 -25.63 -0.64
CA ASP A 250 -4.81 -25.13 -0.38
C ASP A 250 -4.86 -23.60 -0.44
N ILE A 251 -3.85 -22.93 0.14
CA ILE A 251 -3.80 -21.46 0.14
C ILE A 251 -3.48 -20.93 -1.26
N ARG A 252 -2.65 -21.60 -2.04
CA ARG A 252 -2.40 -21.27 -3.45
C ARG A 252 -3.69 -21.35 -4.28
N ASP A 253 -4.49 -22.39 -4.08
CA ASP A 253 -5.79 -22.51 -4.73
C ASP A 253 -6.72 -21.36 -4.33
N ALA A 254 -6.76 -21.02 -3.05
CA ALA A 254 -7.55 -19.89 -2.56
C ALA A 254 -7.15 -18.56 -3.21
N LEU A 255 -5.85 -18.35 -3.48
CA LEU A 255 -5.31 -17.12 -4.04
C LEU A 255 -5.33 -17.07 -5.57
N SER A 256 -5.62 -18.19 -6.26
CA SER A 256 -5.48 -18.35 -7.72
C SER A 256 -6.24 -17.29 -8.52
N GLU A 257 -7.50 -17.00 -8.16
CA GLU A 257 -8.31 -15.97 -8.82
C GLU A 257 -7.71 -14.57 -8.63
N THR A 258 -7.28 -14.25 -7.41
CA THR A 258 -6.68 -12.96 -7.09
C THR A 258 -5.39 -12.72 -7.87
N VAL A 259 -4.53 -13.74 -7.97
CA VAL A 259 -3.28 -13.68 -8.75
C VAL A 259 -3.58 -13.57 -10.24
N THR A 260 -4.58 -14.28 -10.75
CA THR A 260 -4.99 -14.19 -12.15
C THR A 260 -5.46 -12.78 -12.51
N LEU A 261 -6.24 -12.12 -11.66
CA LEU A 261 -6.65 -10.73 -11.88
C LEU A 261 -5.46 -9.76 -11.98
N MET A 262 -4.41 -9.97 -11.18
CA MET A 262 -3.18 -9.19 -11.26
C MET A 262 -2.44 -9.41 -12.58
N ILE A 263 -2.30 -10.67 -13.01
CA ILE A 263 -1.68 -11.03 -14.30
C ILE A 263 -2.44 -10.40 -15.47
N ASP A 264 -3.76 -10.49 -15.46
CA ASP A 264 -4.60 -9.92 -16.52
C ASP A 264 -4.50 -8.40 -16.57
N ALA A 265 -4.30 -7.74 -15.43
CA ALA A 265 -4.07 -6.30 -15.40
C ALA A 265 -2.73 -5.92 -16.06
N VAL A 266 -1.67 -6.72 -15.85
CA VAL A 266 -0.38 -6.52 -16.53
C VAL A 266 -0.54 -6.72 -18.04
N LYS A 267 -1.20 -7.79 -18.48
CA LYS A 267 -1.44 -8.06 -19.92
C LYS A 267 -2.19 -6.92 -20.59
N ARG A 268 -3.29 -6.46 -19.99
CA ARG A 268 -4.06 -5.31 -20.50
C ARG A 268 -3.27 -3.99 -20.53
N LEU A 269 -2.30 -3.83 -19.64
CA LEU A 269 -1.43 -2.67 -19.68
C LEU A 269 -0.49 -2.72 -20.90
N PHE A 270 0.08 -3.88 -21.20
CA PHE A 270 0.93 -4.07 -22.38
C PHE A 270 0.20 -3.81 -23.69
N GLU A 271 -1.09 -4.17 -23.80
CA GLU A 271 -1.91 -3.86 -24.99
C GLU A 271 -2.00 -2.36 -25.30
N LYS A 272 -1.80 -1.51 -24.28
CA LYS A 272 -1.83 -0.04 -24.38
C LYS A 272 -0.45 0.59 -24.40
N THR A 273 0.61 -0.20 -24.23
CA THR A 273 1.98 0.28 -24.15
C THR A 273 2.56 0.41 -25.55
N ALA A 274 3.20 1.56 -25.85
CA ALA A 274 3.87 1.76 -27.13
C ALA A 274 4.98 0.72 -27.35
N PRO A 275 5.20 0.26 -28.60
CA PRO A 275 6.15 -0.82 -28.91
C PRO A 275 7.58 -0.55 -28.40
N GLU A 276 8.06 0.69 -28.49
CA GLU A 276 9.39 1.10 -28.03
C GLU A 276 9.55 0.94 -26.52
N LEU A 277 8.52 1.35 -25.75
CA LEU A 277 8.52 1.19 -24.30
C LEU A 277 8.36 -0.28 -23.90
N ALA A 278 7.57 -1.06 -24.65
CA ALA A 278 7.43 -2.50 -24.42
C ALA A 278 8.78 -3.22 -24.67
N ALA A 279 9.55 -2.81 -25.68
CA ALA A 279 10.88 -3.34 -25.96
C ALA A 279 11.86 -3.05 -24.81
N ASP A 280 11.83 -1.84 -24.25
CA ASP A 280 12.64 -1.49 -23.07
C ASP A 280 12.27 -2.37 -21.87
N ILE A 281 10.97 -2.56 -21.62
CA ILE A 281 10.49 -3.39 -20.51
C ILE A 281 10.87 -4.86 -20.72
N ALA A 282 10.89 -5.36 -21.95
CA ALA A 282 11.33 -6.72 -22.23
C ALA A 282 12.79 -6.97 -21.79
N GLN A 283 13.63 -5.96 -21.87
CA GLN A 283 15.03 -6.03 -21.41
C GLN A 283 15.18 -5.80 -19.90
N ARG A 284 14.41 -4.85 -19.33
CA ARG A 284 14.56 -4.38 -17.95
C ARG A 284 13.69 -5.14 -16.97
N GLY A 285 12.61 -5.74 -17.43
CA GLY A 285 11.66 -6.49 -16.64
C GLY A 285 10.65 -5.63 -15.90
N ILE A 286 9.83 -6.33 -15.12
CA ILE A 286 8.80 -5.77 -14.24
C ILE A 286 9.37 -5.68 -12.82
N ILE A 287 9.27 -4.52 -12.21
CA ILE A 287 9.74 -4.30 -10.83
C ILE A 287 8.55 -4.40 -9.89
N LEU A 288 8.57 -5.37 -8.98
CA LEU A 288 7.54 -5.58 -7.96
C LEU A 288 7.89 -4.86 -6.67
N THR A 289 6.95 -4.05 -6.19
CA THR A 289 7.01 -3.33 -4.92
C THR A 289 5.75 -3.60 -4.08
N GLY A 290 5.71 -3.04 -2.87
CA GLY A 290 4.61 -3.23 -1.94
C GLY A 290 4.66 -4.55 -1.16
N GLY A 291 3.77 -4.68 -0.20
CA GLY A 291 3.72 -5.86 0.69
C GLY A 291 3.30 -7.15 -0.01
N GLY A 292 2.40 -7.04 -1.00
CA GLY A 292 1.92 -8.17 -1.79
C GLY A 292 2.99 -8.80 -2.68
N ALA A 293 4.03 -8.03 -3.04
CA ALA A 293 5.18 -8.54 -3.80
C ALA A 293 5.95 -9.66 -3.07
N LYS A 294 5.78 -9.75 -1.73
CA LYS A 294 6.40 -10.80 -0.90
C LYS A 294 5.68 -12.15 -0.95
N LEU A 295 4.55 -12.26 -1.64
CA LEU A 295 3.86 -13.54 -1.82
C LEU A 295 4.81 -14.50 -2.57
N LYS A 296 5.11 -15.64 -1.95
CA LYS A 296 6.08 -16.61 -2.47
C LYS A 296 5.72 -17.05 -3.89
N GLY A 297 6.68 -16.98 -4.81
CA GLY A 297 6.53 -17.41 -6.20
C GLY A 297 5.61 -16.53 -7.06
N LEU A 298 5.22 -15.34 -6.59
CA LEU A 298 4.43 -14.39 -7.41
C LEU A 298 5.24 -13.89 -8.62
N ASP A 299 6.52 -13.60 -8.41
CA ASP A 299 7.46 -13.24 -9.48
C ASP A 299 7.58 -14.33 -10.54
N GLN A 300 7.69 -15.58 -10.11
CA GLN A 300 7.78 -16.74 -11.02
C GLN A 300 6.46 -16.91 -11.78
N ARG A 301 5.32 -16.82 -11.09
CA ARG A 301 4.00 -16.92 -11.70
C ARG A 301 3.74 -15.82 -12.74
N LEU A 302 4.16 -14.59 -12.45
CA LEU A 302 4.10 -13.47 -13.40
C LEU A 302 5.04 -13.71 -14.57
N ARG A 303 6.31 -14.08 -14.32
CA ARG A 303 7.32 -14.33 -15.36
C ARG A 303 6.83 -15.33 -16.40
N GLU A 304 6.24 -16.44 -15.97
CA GLU A 304 5.69 -17.45 -16.86
C GLU A 304 4.45 -16.96 -17.63
N ALA A 305 3.62 -16.12 -17.00
CA ALA A 305 2.38 -15.69 -17.60
C ALA A 305 2.54 -14.60 -18.67
N VAL A 306 3.62 -13.79 -18.57
CA VAL A 306 3.88 -12.66 -19.48
C VAL A 306 5.17 -12.78 -20.28
N ASP A 307 5.96 -13.82 -20.04
CA ASP A 307 7.26 -14.10 -20.70
C ASP A 307 8.24 -12.93 -20.61
N LEU A 308 8.33 -12.31 -19.42
CA LEU A 308 9.22 -11.19 -19.13
C LEU A 308 9.99 -11.41 -17.84
N PRO A 309 11.19 -10.85 -17.68
CA PRO A 309 11.87 -10.82 -16.39
C PRO A 309 11.01 -10.11 -15.34
N VAL A 310 10.97 -10.64 -14.11
CA VAL A 310 10.25 -10.05 -12.98
C VAL A 310 11.17 -10.04 -11.76
N TYR A 311 11.29 -8.89 -11.13
CA TYR A 311 12.20 -8.68 -10.00
C TYR A 311 11.42 -8.12 -8.80
N VAL A 312 11.55 -8.80 -7.66
CA VAL A 312 11.00 -8.30 -6.38
C VAL A 312 12.05 -7.42 -5.73
N MET A 313 11.67 -6.19 -5.37
CA MET A 313 12.59 -5.31 -4.63
C MET A 313 12.86 -5.87 -3.23
N PRO A 314 14.12 -5.91 -2.78
CA PRO A 314 14.47 -6.43 -1.44
C PRO A 314 13.69 -5.74 -0.32
N GLU A 315 13.52 -4.43 -0.42
CA GLU A 315 12.77 -3.61 0.54
C GLU A 315 11.41 -3.17 -0.01
N SER A 316 10.69 -4.08 -0.68
CA SER A 316 9.44 -3.82 -1.40
C SER A 316 8.41 -3.03 -0.57
N LEU A 317 8.29 -3.31 0.74
CA LEU A 317 7.38 -2.62 1.66
C LEU A 317 7.67 -1.12 1.84
N THR A 318 8.91 -0.70 1.67
CA THR A 318 9.34 0.67 1.96
C THR A 318 9.70 1.48 0.71
N CYS A 319 9.56 0.90 -0.49
CA CYS A 319 9.90 1.59 -1.74
C CYS A 319 9.13 2.90 -1.89
N VAL A 320 7.82 2.90 -1.71
CA VAL A 320 6.97 4.10 -1.87
C VAL A 320 7.40 5.20 -0.90
N VAL A 321 7.52 4.88 0.39
CA VAL A 321 7.89 5.89 1.40
C VAL A 321 9.33 6.38 1.24
N LYS A 322 10.27 5.53 0.81
CA LYS A 322 11.65 5.95 0.51
C LYS A 322 11.74 6.85 -0.69
N GLY A 323 11.02 6.53 -1.77
CA GLY A 323 10.94 7.39 -2.93
C GLY A 323 10.30 8.74 -2.60
N SER A 324 9.24 8.73 -1.81
CA SER A 324 8.62 9.96 -1.29
C SER A 324 9.55 10.78 -0.42
N GLY A 325 10.39 10.12 0.38
CA GLY A 325 11.45 10.77 1.14
C GLY A 325 12.46 11.47 0.25
N ARG A 326 12.94 10.81 -0.82
CA ARG A 326 13.86 11.41 -1.80
C ARG A 326 13.24 12.61 -2.52
N ILE A 327 11.98 12.51 -2.92
CA ILE A 327 11.22 13.63 -3.50
C ILE A 327 11.16 14.80 -2.50
N LEU A 328 10.83 14.52 -1.24
CA LEU A 328 10.72 15.53 -0.20
C LEU A 328 12.05 16.21 0.10
N ASP A 329 13.15 15.44 0.10
CA ASP A 329 14.49 15.96 0.32
C ASP A 329 14.93 16.91 -0.82
N ASN A 330 14.49 16.66 -2.06
CA ASN A 330 14.89 17.37 -3.28
C ASN A 330 13.68 17.87 -4.11
N LEU A 331 12.70 18.54 -3.47
CA LEU A 331 11.44 18.95 -4.11
C LEU A 331 11.57 19.75 -5.41
N GLU A 332 12.62 20.55 -5.56
CA GLU A 332 12.84 21.32 -6.80
C GLU A 332 13.27 20.43 -7.96
N GLU A 333 14.09 19.42 -7.69
CA GLU A 333 14.55 18.44 -8.67
C GLU A 333 13.40 17.55 -9.15
N TYR A 334 12.56 17.12 -8.21
CA TYR A 334 11.40 16.25 -8.48
C TYR A 334 10.09 17.01 -8.74
N ARG A 335 10.15 18.30 -9.09
CA ARG A 335 8.95 19.11 -9.27
C ARG A 335 8.00 18.56 -10.34
N GLU A 336 8.53 17.94 -11.39
CA GLU A 336 7.76 17.39 -12.51
C GLU A 336 6.94 16.15 -12.14
N VAL A 337 7.40 15.37 -11.14
CA VAL A 337 6.67 14.16 -10.68
C VAL A 337 5.52 14.48 -9.73
N LEU A 338 5.44 15.72 -9.24
CA LEU A 338 4.36 16.14 -8.34
C LEU A 338 3.05 16.33 -9.11
N ILE A 339 1.97 15.86 -8.53
CA ILE A 339 0.64 16.09 -9.10
C ILE A 339 0.31 17.59 -9.01
N LYS A 340 0.10 18.22 -10.18
CA LYS A 340 -0.17 19.65 -10.29
C LYS A 340 -1.40 20.03 -9.47
N LYS A 341 -1.35 21.19 -8.83
CA LYS A 341 -2.54 21.80 -8.22
C LYS A 341 -3.45 22.23 -9.36
N ILE A 342 -4.73 21.88 -9.26
CA ILE A 342 -5.75 22.53 -10.10
C ILE A 342 -5.85 23.94 -9.57
N GLU A 343 -5.47 24.94 -10.35
CA GLU A 343 -5.83 26.33 -10.10
C GLU A 343 -7.34 26.46 -10.31
N ASN A 344 -8.06 26.83 -9.25
CA ASN A 344 -9.49 27.13 -9.33
C ASN A 344 -9.71 28.47 -10.01
#